data_7ce67953fd7ce61b3fdb86c75b31ba56
#
_entry.id   7ce67953fd7ce61b3fdb86c75b31ba56
#
_cell.length_a   1.000
_cell.length_b   1.000
_cell.length_c   1.000
_cell.angle_alpha   90.00
_cell.angle_beta   90.00
_cell.angle_gamma   90.00
#
_symmetry.space_group_name_H-M   'P 1'
#
loop_
_entity.id
_entity.type
_entity.pdbx_description
1 polymer ?
#
loop_
_entity_poly.entity_id
_entity_poly.type
_entity_poly.pdbx_seq_one_letter_code
_entity_poly.pdbx_strand_id
1 'polypeptide(L)'
;VAYHNNSYTYYNRHLTHPNLGYDYYGQGNGLNLTVPGWPYSDLDMMEQTAPAYIEDYVNTGKPFHAYYMSVSGHANWGWGNAMSAKNREAAVAAYPNASQPVQGYIAANLELEYALTYLLEQLEAAGIADDTVICMTADHYPYALVTDEVDYYQELSGKQDSELDISRYKNTWLLWSGSMESSVTVNTPCSAIDILPTVSNLFGLEFDSRLMSGHDVFAQNYNASQAST
;
A
#
# COMPACT_ATOMS: atom_id res chain seq x y z
N VAL A 1 15.86 2.46 -1.83
CA VAL A 1 15.21 3.71 -2.28
C VAL A 1 13.84 3.86 -1.64
N ALA A 2 13.32 5.11 -1.52
CA ALA A 2 11.95 5.37 -1.07
C ALA A 2 11.30 6.43 -1.97
N TYR A 3 10.04 6.20 -2.33
CA TYR A 3 9.28 7.05 -3.24
C TYR A 3 7.95 7.48 -2.62
N HIS A 4 7.57 8.73 -2.86
CA HIS A 4 6.28 9.26 -2.45
C HIS A 4 5.71 10.19 -3.52
N ASN A 5 4.55 9.86 -4.05
CA ASN A 5 3.86 10.68 -5.03
C ASN A 5 3.16 11.89 -4.40
N ASN A 6 3.88 12.62 -3.57
CA ASN A 6 3.47 13.90 -3.00
C ASN A 6 4.69 14.85 -3.00
N SER A 7 4.48 16.11 -2.56
CA SER A 7 5.59 17.05 -2.51
C SER A 7 6.76 16.50 -1.68
N TYR A 8 7.97 16.71 -2.17
CA TYR A 8 9.21 16.18 -1.56
C TYR A 8 9.31 16.44 -0.05
N THR A 9 8.83 17.59 0.42
CA THR A 9 8.91 18.00 1.83
C THR A 9 7.72 17.56 2.69
N TYR A 10 6.75 16.86 2.10
CA TYR A 10 5.53 16.45 2.80
C TYR A 10 5.85 15.62 4.06
N TYR A 11 5.27 15.98 5.20
CA TYR A 11 5.56 15.41 6.53
C TYR A 11 7.06 15.35 6.89
N ASN A 12 7.88 16.25 6.34
CA ASN A 12 9.33 16.25 6.53
C ASN A 12 10.03 14.93 6.16
N ARG A 13 9.45 14.15 5.22
CA ARG A 13 10.01 12.86 4.80
C ARG A 13 11.39 12.98 4.18
N HIS A 14 11.68 14.10 3.54
CA HIS A 14 13.01 14.45 3.02
C HIS A 14 14.10 14.53 4.11
N LEU A 15 13.71 14.62 5.40
CA LEU A 15 14.62 14.58 6.54
C LEU A 15 14.62 13.18 7.20
N THR A 16 13.44 12.57 7.34
CA THR A 16 13.30 11.31 8.09
C THR A 16 13.78 10.09 7.30
N HIS A 17 13.45 9.98 6.01
CA HIS A 17 13.79 8.79 5.23
C HIS A 17 15.29 8.64 4.96
N PRO A 18 16.07 9.70 4.67
CA PRO A 18 17.53 9.59 4.61
C PRO A 18 18.17 9.13 5.93
N ASN A 19 17.62 9.54 7.09
CA ASN A 19 18.09 9.05 8.39
C ASN A 19 17.79 7.56 8.64
N LEU A 20 16.84 6.98 7.89
CA LEU A 20 16.55 5.54 7.87
C LEU A 20 17.36 4.78 6.81
N GLY A 21 18.26 5.47 6.09
CA GLY A 21 19.14 4.87 5.09
C GLY A 21 18.56 4.83 3.67
N TYR A 22 17.45 5.55 3.39
CA TYR A 22 16.87 5.60 2.06
C TYR A 22 17.40 6.79 1.23
N ASP A 23 17.65 6.54 -0.05
CA ASP A 23 17.60 7.58 -1.05
C ASP A 23 16.12 7.90 -1.30
N TYR A 24 15.68 9.10 -0.89
CA TYR A 24 14.27 9.49 -0.90
C TYR A 24 13.94 10.44 -2.04
N TYR A 25 12.85 10.13 -2.75
CA TYR A 25 12.36 10.88 -3.90
C TYR A 25 10.88 11.25 -3.74
N GLY A 26 10.53 12.46 -4.16
CA GLY A 26 9.17 12.97 -4.16
C GLY A 26 8.95 13.98 -5.29
N GLN A 27 7.71 14.44 -5.45
CA GLN A 27 7.38 15.45 -6.47
C GLN A 27 8.23 16.70 -6.26
N GLY A 28 8.94 17.10 -7.32
CA GLY A 28 9.88 18.24 -7.33
C GLY A 28 11.30 17.87 -6.89
N ASN A 29 11.56 16.62 -6.53
CA ASN A 29 12.91 16.10 -6.32
C ASN A 29 12.97 14.60 -6.68
N GLY A 30 13.39 14.32 -7.90
CA GLY A 30 13.52 12.97 -8.44
C GLY A 30 12.24 12.38 -9.04
N LEU A 31 11.06 12.91 -8.72
CA LEU A 31 9.81 12.61 -9.39
C LEU A 31 9.27 13.85 -10.11
N ASN A 32 8.75 13.64 -11.31
CA ASN A 32 8.08 14.66 -12.11
C ASN A 32 6.71 14.13 -12.54
N LEU A 33 5.77 14.08 -11.58
CA LEU A 33 4.44 13.53 -11.80
C LEU A 33 3.68 14.39 -12.82
N THR A 34 3.19 13.74 -13.87
CA THR A 34 2.64 14.40 -15.06
C THR A 34 1.12 14.41 -15.08
N VAL A 35 0.48 13.47 -14.37
CA VAL A 35 -0.99 13.43 -14.24
C VAL A 35 -1.44 14.58 -13.35
N PRO A 36 -2.24 15.53 -13.87
CA PRO A 36 -2.57 16.75 -13.14
C PRO A 36 -3.57 16.50 -12.00
N GLY A 37 -3.50 17.33 -10.98
CA GLY A 37 -4.42 17.36 -9.87
C GLY A 37 -3.89 16.62 -8.63
N TRP A 38 -4.69 16.67 -7.57
CA TRP A 38 -4.38 16.00 -6.31
C TRP A 38 -5.56 15.13 -5.87
N PRO A 39 -5.34 13.94 -5.32
CA PRO A 39 -4.07 13.22 -5.11
C PRO A 39 -3.34 12.91 -6.42
N TYR A 40 -2.00 12.76 -6.36
CA TYR A 40 -1.21 12.36 -7.51
C TYR A 40 -1.38 10.87 -7.83
N SER A 41 -1.08 10.50 -9.06
CA SER A 41 -1.19 9.14 -9.59
C SER A 41 -0.12 8.20 -9.00
N ASP A 42 -0.55 7.06 -8.49
CA ASP A 42 0.35 5.97 -8.07
C ASP A 42 0.94 5.28 -9.30
N LEU A 43 0.16 5.14 -10.38
CA LEU A 43 0.65 4.57 -11.63
C LEU A 43 1.77 5.43 -12.24
N ASP A 44 1.58 6.76 -12.32
CA ASP A 44 2.62 7.67 -12.82
C ASP A 44 3.92 7.57 -12.02
N MET A 45 3.84 7.46 -10.68
CA MET A 45 5.00 7.22 -9.83
C MET A 45 5.66 5.87 -10.16
N MET A 46 4.87 4.81 -10.29
CA MET A 46 5.39 3.46 -10.56
C MET A 46 6.08 3.37 -11.92
N GLU A 47 5.47 3.96 -12.95
CA GLU A 47 6.03 4.00 -14.32
C GLU A 47 7.38 4.75 -14.37
N GLN A 48 7.53 5.81 -13.56
CA GLN A 48 8.78 6.58 -13.50
C GLN A 48 9.88 5.89 -12.72
N THR A 49 9.57 4.98 -11.82
CA THR A 49 10.55 4.50 -10.82
C THR A 49 10.89 3.02 -10.94
N ALA A 50 9.92 2.15 -11.22
CA ALA A 50 10.13 0.71 -11.23
C ALA A 50 11.17 0.25 -12.27
N PRO A 51 11.18 0.76 -13.51
CA PRO A 51 12.13 0.30 -14.52
C PRO A 51 13.60 0.43 -14.08
N ALA A 52 13.95 1.49 -13.37
CA ALA A 52 15.34 1.78 -13.03
C ALA A 52 15.97 0.74 -12.08
N TYR A 53 15.29 0.39 -10.98
CA TYR A 53 15.84 -0.59 -10.05
C TYR A 53 15.68 -2.04 -10.54
N ILE A 54 14.68 -2.32 -11.38
CA ILE A 54 14.52 -3.61 -12.05
C ILE A 54 15.69 -3.81 -13.03
N GLU A 55 15.99 -2.84 -13.88
CA GLU A 55 17.11 -2.88 -14.81
C GLU A 55 18.46 -3.00 -14.09
N ASP A 56 18.67 -2.26 -12.99
CA ASP A 56 19.89 -2.36 -12.18
C ASP A 56 20.06 -3.78 -11.62
N TYR A 57 19.01 -4.38 -11.08
CA TYR A 57 19.05 -5.76 -10.60
C TYR A 57 19.37 -6.76 -11.72
N VAL A 58 18.70 -6.67 -12.86
CA VAL A 58 18.93 -7.56 -14.00
C VAL A 58 20.38 -7.47 -14.51
N ASN A 59 20.94 -6.26 -14.54
CA ASN A 59 22.29 -6.03 -15.04
C ASN A 59 23.39 -6.37 -14.03
N THR A 60 23.14 -6.24 -12.73
CA THR A 60 24.18 -6.33 -11.71
C THR A 60 24.01 -7.49 -10.73
N GLY A 61 22.81 -8.05 -10.62
CA GLY A 61 22.43 -9.02 -9.58
C GLY A 61 22.37 -8.41 -8.17
N LYS A 62 22.49 -7.09 -8.05
CA LYS A 62 22.47 -6.41 -6.75
C LYS A 62 21.02 -6.25 -6.25
N PRO A 63 20.67 -6.82 -5.09
CA PRO A 63 19.32 -6.72 -4.54
C PRO A 63 18.88 -5.26 -4.35
N PHE A 64 17.59 -5.00 -4.57
CA PHE A 64 16.96 -3.73 -4.29
C PHE A 64 15.96 -3.83 -3.14
N HIS A 65 15.73 -2.69 -2.48
CA HIS A 65 14.61 -2.47 -1.60
C HIS A 65 13.96 -1.13 -2.01
N ALA A 66 12.72 -1.20 -2.50
CA ALA A 66 11.94 -0.05 -2.91
C ALA A 66 10.74 0.12 -1.97
N TYR A 67 10.69 1.24 -1.25
CA TYR A 67 9.61 1.59 -0.34
C TYR A 67 8.71 2.65 -0.99
N TYR A 68 7.46 2.31 -1.21
CA TYR A 68 6.47 3.19 -1.82
C TYR A 68 5.46 3.68 -0.79
N MET A 69 5.22 4.98 -0.78
CA MET A 69 4.16 5.62 -0.03
C MET A 69 3.17 6.19 -1.04
N SER A 70 2.10 5.46 -1.31
CA SER A 70 1.07 5.85 -2.26
C SER A 70 0.13 6.91 -1.70
N VAL A 71 -0.48 7.73 -2.56
CA VAL A 71 -1.41 8.80 -2.15
C VAL A 71 -2.71 8.82 -2.96
N SER A 72 -2.81 8.05 -4.04
CA SER A 72 -3.98 8.11 -4.94
C SER A 72 -5.30 7.83 -4.21
N GLY A 73 -5.28 6.90 -3.25
CA GLY A 73 -6.43 6.55 -2.43
C GLY A 73 -6.79 7.55 -1.33
N HIS A 74 -6.11 8.70 -1.24
CA HIS A 74 -6.34 9.68 -0.17
C HIS A 74 -7.72 10.34 -0.26
N ALA A 75 -8.33 10.61 0.90
CA ALA A 75 -9.59 11.32 1.01
C ALA A 75 -9.46 12.80 0.53
N ASN A 76 -10.56 13.51 0.21
CA ASN A 76 -11.96 13.11 0.24
C ASN A 76 -12.38 12.54 -1.12
N TRP A 77 -13.17 11.48 -1.09
CA TRP A 77 -13.59 10.76 -2.30
C TRP A 77 -14.83 11.39 -2.93
N GLY A 78 -14.61 12.14 -3.96
CA GLY A 78 -15.64 12.76 -4.78
C GLY A 78 -15.04 13.11 -6.14
N TRP A 79 -15.86 13.55 -7.09
CA TRP A 79 -15.36 13.86 -8.43
C TRP A 79 -14.48 15.11 -8.51
N GLY A 80 -14.24 15.80 -7.39
CA GLY A 80 -13.19 16.81 -7.24
C GLY A 80 -11.81 16.24 -6.89
N ASN A 81 -11.73 14.98 -6.44
CA ASN A 81 -10.48 14.25 -6.25
C ASN A 81 -9.97 13.81 -7.62
N ALA A 82 -8.70 14.09 -7.92
CA ALA A 82 -8.15 13.87 -9.26
C ALA A 82 -8.18 12.39 -9.68
N MET A 83 -7.87 11.47 -8.77
CA MET A 83 -7.85 10.04 -9.09
C MET A 83 -9.27 9.45 -9.14
N SER A 84 -10.19 9.94 -8.30
CA SER A 84 -11.60 9.59 -8.43
C SER A 84 -12.18 10.05 -9.76
N ALA A 85 -11.84 11.26 -10.20
CA ALA A 85 -12.29 11.80 -11.50
C ALA A 85 -11.70 11.03 -12.69
N LYS A 86 -10.40 10.71 -12.63
CA LYS A 86 -9.66 9.97 -13.66
C LYS A 86 -10.29 8.60 -13.93
N ASN A 87 -10.60 7.86 -12.86
CA ASN A 87 -11.06 6.46 -12.95
C ASN A 87 -12.59 6.33 -12.79
N ARG A 88 -13.33 7.46 -12.88
CA ARG A 88 -14.77 7.53 -12.67
C ARG A 88 -15.56 6.54 -13.54
N GLU A 89 -15.26 6.48 -14.82
CA GLU A 89 -16.01 5.67 -15.78
C GLU A 89 -15.96 4.18 -15.39
N ALA A 90 -14.78 3.68 -15.07
CA ALA A 90 -14.59 2.29 -14.65
C ALA A 90 -15.33 1.97 -13.33
N ALA A 91 -15.23 2.84 -12.33
CA ALA A 91 -15.91 2.63 -11.06
C ALA A 91 -17.43 2.69 -11.18
N VAL A 92 -17.97 3.64 -11.93
CA VAL A 92 -19.42 3.75 -12.16
C VAL A 92 -19.97 2.58 -12.99
N ALA A 93 -19.21 2.10 -13.98
CA ALA A 93 -19.61 0.94 -14.77
C ALA A 93 -19.66 -0.34 -13.91
N ALA A 94 -18.68 -0.54 -13.01
CA ALA A 94 -18.62 -1.70 -12.12
C ALA A 94 -19.66 -1.64 -10.98
N TYR A 95 -19.94 -0.44 -10.45
CA TYR A 95 -20.82 -0.22 -9.30
C TYR A 95 -21.87 0.87 -9.58
N PRO A 96 -22.78 0.67 -10.56
CA PRO A 96 -23.70 1.73 -11.01
C PRO A 96 -24.71 2.17 -9.95
N ASN A 97 -25.00 1.34 -8.97
CA ASN A 97 -25.96 1.60 -7.91
C ASN A 97 -25.33 2.10 -6.60
N ALA A 98 -24.01 2.16 -6.52
CA ALA A 98 -23.33 2.66 -5.34
C ALA A 98 -23.46 4.20 -5.25
N SER A 99 -23.40 4.71 -4.02
CA SER A 99 -23.37 6.16 -3.78
C SER A 99 -22.09 6.80 -4.37
N GLN A 100 -22.18 8.10 -4.66
CA GLN A 100 -21.04 8.81 -5.24
C GLN A 100 -19.77 8.77 -4.38
N PRO A 101 -19.81 8.89 -3.03
CA PRO A 101 -18.62 8.73 -2.21
C PRO A 101 -17.99 7.33 -2.29
N VAL A 102 -18.81 6.27 -2.35
CA VAL A 102 -18.32 4.90 -2.53
C VAL A 102 -17.72 4.70 -3.92
N GLN A 103 -18.39 5.17 -4.97
CA GLN A 103 -17.82 5.14 -6.33
C GLN A 103 -16.51 5.92 -6.42
N GLY A 104 -16.43 7.08 -5.78
CA GLY A 104 -15.22 7.90 -5.72
C GLY A 104 -14.07 7.22 -4.97
N TYR A 105 -14.38 6.53 -3.87
CA TYR A 105 -13.40 5.73 -3.13
C TYR A 105 -12.85 4.59 -3.99
N ILE A 106 -13.73 3.83 -4.64
CA ILE A 106 -13.31 2.74 -5.55
C ILE A 106 -12.45 3.30 -6.69
N ALA A 107 -12.90 4.38 -7.33
CA ALA A 107 -12.17 5.01 -8.43
C ALA A 107 -10.76 5.47 -8.02
N ALA A 108 -10.61 6.06 -6.84
CA ALA A 108 -9.31 6.48 -6.32
C ALA A 108 -8.36 5.30 -6.07
N ASN A 109 -8.89 4.18 -5.56
CA ASN A 109 -8.12 2.97 -5.27
C ASN A 109 -7.78 2.15 -6.53
N LEU A 110 -8.55 2.26 -7.61
CA LEU A 110 -8.19 1.67 -8.91
C LEU A 110 -6.83 2.17 -9.42
N GLU A 111 -6.42 3.37 -9.04
CA GLU A 111 -5.12 3.89 -9.43
C GLU A 111 -3.96 3.09 -8.81
N LEU A 112 -4.10 2.65 -7.57
CA LEU A 112 -3.13 1.75 -6.93
C LEU A 112 -3.13 0.36 -7.59
N GLU A 113 -4.31 -0.15 -7.97
CA GLU A 113 -4.42 -1.42 -8.70
C GLU A 113 -3.67 -1.37 -10.04
N TYR A 114 -3.83 -0.28 -10.79
CA TYR A 114 -3.09 -0.08 -12.05
C TYR A 114 -1.59 0.02 -11.83
N ALA A 115 -1.15 0.70 -10.76
CA ALA A 115 0.26 0.79 -10.40
C ALA A 115 0.85 -0.60 -10.06
N LEU A 116 0.13 -1.40 -9.29
CA LEU A 116 0.55 -2.76 -8.94
C LEU A 116 0.54 -3.68 -10.16
N THR A 117 -0.46 -3.59 -11.01
CA THR A 117 -0.52 -4.34 -12.28
C THR A 117 0.72 -4.03 -13.13
N TYR A 118 1.02 -2.75 -13.32
CA TYR A 118 2.22 -2.34 -14.04
C TYR A 118 3.50 -2.93 -13.42
N LEU A 119 3.65 -2.83 -12.09
CA LEU A 119 4.82 -3.39 -11.39
C LEU A 119 4.96 -4.89 -11.63
N LEU A 120 3.89 -5.65 -11.48
CA LEU A 120 3.89 -7.10 -11.70
C LEU A 120 4.27 -7.44 -13.14
N GLU A 121 3.71 -6.75 -14.13
CA GLU A 121 4.06 -6.93 -15.54
C GLU A 121 5.56 -6.66 -15.80
N GLN A 122 6.13 -5.62 -15.18
CA GLN A 122 7.56 -5.32 -15.30
C GLN A 122 8.45 -6.42 -14.66
N LEU A 123 8.07 -6.91 -13.47
CA LEU A 123 8.80 -7.98 -12.78
C LEU A 123 8.75 -9.31 -13.56
N GLU A 124 7.58 -9.65 -14.11
CA GLU A 124 7.39 -10.82 -14.96
C GLU A 124 8.18 -10.71 -16.26
N ALA A 125 8.09 -9.57 -16.95
CA ALA A 125 8.83 -9.33 -18.20
C ALA A 125 10.35 -9.39 -18.01
N ALA A 126 10.84 -8.97 -16.84
CA ALA A 126 12.24 -9.04 -16.47
C ALA A 126 12.68 -10.45 -15.99
N GLY A 127 11.73 -11.37 -15.74
CA GLY A 127 11.99 -12.72 -15.24
C GLY A 127 12.44 -12.77 -13.79
N ILE A 128 12.09 -11.78 -12.97
CA ILE A 128 12.49 -11.65 -11.56
C ILE A 128 11.31 -11.68 -10.58
N ALA A 129 10.13 -11.98 -11.05
CA ALA A 129 8.94 -12.05 -10.20
C ALA A 129 9.08 -13.06 -9.05
N ASP A 130 9.71 -14.22 -9.34
CA ASP A 130 9.95 -15.28 -8.34
C ASP A 130 10.97 -14.88 -7.27
N ASP A 131 11.89 -13.97 -7.61
CA ASP A 131 12.93 -13.45 -6.70
C ASP A 131 12.48 -12.17 -5.95
N THR A 132 11.24 -11.72 -6.21
CA THR A 132 10.71 -10.48 -5.63
C THR A 132 9.65 -10.78 -4.58
N VAL A 133 9.71 -10.07 -3.45
CA VAL A 133 8.64 -10.04 -2.45
C VAL A 133 8.00 -8.66 -2.44
N ILE A 134 6.69 -8.61 -2.59
CA ILE A 134 5.88 -7.40 -2.39
C ILE A 134 5.19 -7.52 -1.03
N CYS A 135 5.46 -6.54 -0.15
CA CYS A 135 4.82 -6.40 1.15
C CYS A 135 3.97 -5.13 1.13
N MET A 136 2.66 -5.24 1.30
CA MET A 136 1.74 -4.13 1.20
C MET A 136 0.71 -4.13 2.33
N THR A 137 0.48 -2.96 2.92
CA THR A 137 -0.60 -2.73 3.88
C THR A 137 -1.13 -1.31 3.76
N ALA A 138 -2.38 -1.09 4.18
CA ALA A 138 -2.88 0.26 4.39
C ALA A 138 -2.27 0.85 5.68
N ASP A 139 -2.10 2.17 5.73
CA ASP A 139 -1.65 2.91 6.91
C ASP A 139 -2.78 3.13 7.93
N HIS A 140 -4.04 3.18 7.47
CA HIS A 140 -5.25 3.30 8.30
C HIS A 140 -6.51 2.87 7.53
N TYR A 141 -7.63 2.74 8.25
CA TYR A 141 -8.94 2.48 7.65
C TYR A 141 -9.48 3.76 6.95
N PRO A 142 -10.48 3.62 6.04
CA PRO A 142 -11.01 4.75 5.27
C PRO A 142 -11.97 5.62 6.09
N TYR A 143 -11.47 6.28 7.14
CA TYR A 143 -12.27 7.03 8.11
C TYR A 143 -13.12 8.14 7.49
N ALA A 144 -12.71 8.73 6.36
CA ALA A 144 -13.47 9.80 5.71
C ALA A 144 -14.70 9.30 4.92
N LEU A 145 -14.96 7.98 4.92
CA LEU A 145 -16.26 7.41 4.50
C LEU A 145 -17.33 7.53 5.58
N VAL A 146 -16.98 7.93 6.81
CA VAL A 146 -17.90 8.19 7.88
C VAL A 146 -18.04 9.70 8.05
N THR A 147 -19.26 10.20 7.93
CA THR A 147 -19.62 11.60 8.17
C THR A 147 -20.58 11.70 9.36
N ASP A 148 -20.87 12.90 9.86
CA ASP A 148 -21.85 13.12 10.93
C ASP A 148 -23.28 12.68 10.53
N GLU A 149 -23.56 12.60 9.22
CA GLU A 149 -24.89 12.30 8.71
C GLU A 149 -25.01 10.88 8.15
N VAL A 150 -23.95 10.36 7.51
CA VAL A 150 -23.98 9.09 6.76
C VAL A 150 -22.67 8.31 6.96
N ASP A 151 -22.82 7.03 7.18
CA ASP A 151 -21.73 6.06 7.21
C ASP A 151 -21.69 5.28 5.90
N TYR A 152 -20.90 5.75 4.95
CA TYR A 152 -20.70 5.09 3.65
C TYR A 152 -19.86 3.80 3.75
N TYR A 153 -19.19 3.57 4.88
CA TYR A 153 -18.48 2.32 5.12
C TYR A 153 -19.45 1.13 5.20
N GLN A 154 -20.66 1.33 5.74
CA GLN A 154 -21.70 0.30 5.77
C GLN A 154 -22.12 -0.12 4.36
N GLU A 155 -22.26 0.85 3.44
CA GLU A 155 -22.54 0.57 2.03
C GLU A 155 -21.40 -0.22 1.38
N LEU A 156 -20.15 0.21 1.59
CA LEU A 156 -18.97 -0.44 1.03
C LEU A 156 -18.78 -1.87 1.56
N SER A 157 -18.96 -2.08 2.85
CA SER A 157 -18.77 -3.38 3.50
C SER A 157 -19.94 -4.34 3.35
N GLY A 158 -21.13 -3.84 3.00
CA GLY A 158 -22.40 -4.60 2.99
C GLY A 158 -22.89 -5.00 4.39
N LYS A 159 -22.30 -4.44 5.45
CA LYS A 159 -22.63 -4.77 6.85
C LYS A 159 -23.31 -3.58 7.51
N GLN A 160 -24.29 -3.90 8.38
CA GLN A 160 -24.78 -2.90 9.34
C GLN A 160 -23.86 -2.88 10.56
N ASP A 161 -23.38 -1.71 10.93
CA ASP A 161 -22.59 -1.56 12.14
C ASP A 161 -23.44 -1.79 13.39
N SER A 162 -22.94 -2.65 14.26
CA SER A 162 -23.24 -2.55 15.67
C SER A 162 -22.17 -1.68 16.34
N GLU A 163 -22.48 -0.96 17.42
CA GLU A 163 -21.52 -0.15 18.17
C GLU A 163 -20.27 -0.91 18.63
N LEU A 164 -20.29 -2.23 18.57
CA LEU A 164 -19.23 -3.14 18.99
C LEU A 164 -18.46 -3.75 17.80
N ASP A 165 -18.82 -3.43 16.55
CA ASP A 165 -18.12 -3.98 15.39
C ASP A 165 -16.83 -3.21 15.09
N ILE A 166 -15.71 -3.81 15.48
CA ILE A 166 -14.37 -3.26 15.20
C ILE A 166 -13.85 -3.62 13.79
N SER A 167 -14.65 -4.34 12.98
CA SER A 167 -14.21 -4.82 11.66
C SER A 167 -13.85 -3.69 10.70
N ARG A 168 -14.40 -2.47 10.89
CA ARG A 168 -14.04 -1.27 10.10
C ARG A 168 -12.58 -0.84 10.25
N TYR A 169 -11.96 -1.18 11.39
CA TYR A 169 -10.55 -0.84 11.67
C TYR A 169 -9.59 -1.91 11.15
N LYS A 170 -10.13 -3.01 10.61
CA LYS A 170 -9.34 -4.10 10.08
C LYS A 170 -8.75 -3.71 8.73
N ASN A 171 -7.42 -3.64 8.66
CA ASN A 171 -6.68 -3.52 7.42
C ASN A 171 -6.27 -4.89 6.87
N THR A 172 -5.95 -4.94 5.59
CA THR A 172 -5.35 -6.10 4.96
C THR A 172 -3.84 -5.90 4.88
N TRP A 173 -3.10 -6.93 5.26
CA TRP A 173 -1.68 -7.04 4.99
C TRP A 173 -1.45 -8.16 3.99
N LEU A 174 -0.76 -7.84 2.90
CA LEU A 174 -0.46 -8.75 1.80
C LEU A 174 1.05 -8.95 1.70
N LEU A 175 1.45 -10.22 1.58
CA LEU A 175 2.77 -10.64 1.14
C LEU A 175 2.60 -11.44 -0.14
N TRP A 176 3.35 -11.10 -1.17
CA TRP A 176 3.31 -11.75 -2.47
C TRP A 176 4.71 -12.00 -3.00
N SER A 177 4.89 -13.11 -3.70
CA SER A 177 6.05 -13.41 -4.54
C SER A 177 5.60 -14.27 -5.72
N GLY A 178 6.22 -14.13 -6.87
CA GLY A 178 5.95 -14.98 -8.03
C GLY A 178 6.21 -16.46 -7.77
N SER A 179 7.10 -16.79 -6.83
CA SER A 179 7.41 -18.17 -6.42
C SER A 179 6.32 -18.86 -5.57
N MET A 180 5.24 -18.15 -5.18
CA MET A 180 4.18 -18.73 -4.38
C MET A 180 3.30 -19.69 -5.20
N GLU A 181 3.27 -20.96 -4.84
CA GLU A 181 2.45 -21.98 -5.52
C GLU A 181 0.95 -21.85 -5.18
N SER A 182 0.62 -21.30 -4.02
CA SER A 182 -0.76 -21.13 -3.57
C SER A 182 -0.88 -20.01 -2.54
N SER A 183 -2.09 -19.44 -2.42
CA SER A 183 -2.38 -18.44 -1.39
C SER A 183 -2.44 -19.05 -0.01
N VAL A 184 -1.92 -18.35 0.99
CA VAL A 184 -1.99 -18.70 2.41
C VAL A 184 -2.73 -17.59 3.13
N THR A 185 -3.75 -17.95 3.92
CA THR A 185 -4.48 -16.99 4.75
C THR A 185 -4.09 -17.16 6.20
N VAL A 186 -3.54 -16.11 6.81
CA VAL A 186 -3.23 -16.04 8.23
C VAL A 186 -4.42 -15.37 8.94
N ASN A 187 -5.16 -16.12 9.75
CA ASN A 187 -6.34 -15.62 10.47
C ASN A 187 -6.01 -15.13 11.89
N THR A 188 -4.78 -15.33 12.34
CA THR A 188 -4.34 -14.83 13.65
C THR A 188 -4.28 -13.31 13.61
N PRO A 189 -4.93 -12.59 14.55
CA PRO A 189 -4.85 -11.15 14.60
C PRO A 189 -3.39 -10.68 14.71
N CYS A 190 -3.04 -9.70 13.89
CA CYS A 190 -1.73 -9.04 13.88
C CYS A 190 -1.90 -7.54 13.72
N SER A 191 -0.84 -6.79 13.89
CA SER A 191 -0.85 -5.34 13.74
C SER A 191 0.37 -4.83 12.95
N ALA A 192 0.41 -3.55 12.65
CA ALA A 192 1.50 -2.97 11.86
C ALA A 192 2.90 -3.17 12.49
N ILE A 193 2.98 -3.31 13.82
CA ILE A 193 4.27 -3.56 14.49
C ILE A 193 4.84 -4.95 14.22
N ASP A 194 4.00 -5.91 13.76
CA ASP A 194 4.41 -7.27 13.43
C ASP A 194 5.05 -7.38 12.04
N ILE A 195 4.90 -6.35 11.20
CA ILE A 195 5.40 -6.34 9.82
C ILE A 195 6.92 -6.45 9.81
N LEU A 196 7.60 -5.56 10.55
CA LEU A 196 9.07 -5.50 10.52
C LEU A 196 9.74 -6.79 11.00
N PRO A 197 9.40 -7.37 12.17
CA PRO A 197 10.00 -8.63 12.60
C PRO A 197 9.65 -9.80 11.67
N THR A 198 8.44 -9.85 11.11
CA THR A 198 8.05 -10.90 10.15
C THR A 198 8.84 -10.81 8.86
N VAL A 199 8.95 -9.63 8.26
CA VAL A 199 9.70 -9.44 7.02
C VAL A 199 11.19 -9.66 7.26
N SER A 200 11.75 -9.18 8.39
CA SER A 200 13.14 -9.42 8.72
C SER A 200 13.46 -10.92 8.83
N ASN A 201 12.57 -11.67 9.47
CA ASN A 201 12.74 -13.13 9.60
C ASN A 201 12.58 -13.86 8.28
N LEU A 202 11.61 -13.43 7.43
CA LEU A 202 11.41 -13.97 6.08
C LEU A 202 12.66 -13.86 5.21
N PHE A 203 13.40 -12.75 5.33
CA PHE A 203 14.65 -12.51 4.62
C PHE A 203 15.90 -13.02 5.37
N GLY A 204 15.75 -13.66 6.52
CA GLY A 204 16.87 -14.17 7.33
C GLY A 204 17.81 -13.07 7.84
N LEU A 205 17.29 -11.86 8.05
CA LEU A 205 18.08 -10.74 8.57
C LEU A 205 18.37 -10.93 10.05
N GLU A 206 19.61 -10.66 10.46
CA GLU A 206 19.96 -10.62 11.87
C GLU A 206 19.47 -9.33 12.54
N PHE A 207 18.68 -9.45 13.59
CA PHE A 207 18.21 -8.31 14.39
C PHE A 207 18.01 -8.71 15.86
N ASP A 208 18.06 -7.73 16.74
CA ASP A 208 17.75 -7.95 18.17
C ASP A 208 16.23 -7.85 18.38
N SER A 209 15.57 -8.99 18.49
CA SER A 209 14.11 -9.06 18.69
C SER A 209 13.63 -8.38 19.97
N ARG A 210 14.52 -8.19 20.97
CA ARG A 210 14.19 -7.48 22.21
C ARG A 210 13.94 -5.98 22.02
N LEU A 211 14.36 -5.43 20.87
CA LEU A 211 14.15 -4.03 20.48
C LEU A 211 12.86 -3.83 19.67
N MET A 212 12.12 -4.91 19.40
CA MET A 212 10.87 -4.86 18.63
C MET A 212 9.69 -5.23 19.53
N SER A 213 8.60 -4.44 19.47
CA SER A 213 7.36 -4.76 20.18
C SER A 213 6.51 -5.78 19.45
N GLY A 214 6.66 -5.88 18.13
CA GLY A 214 5.96 -6.85 17.29
C GLY A 214 6.63 -8.22 17.25
N HIS A 215 5.94 -9.19 16.68
CA HIS A 215 6.36 -10.58 16.57
C HIS A 215 6.28 -11.06 15.13
N ASP A 216 7.05 -12.09 14.79
CA ASP A 216 6.89 -12.79 13.52
C ASP A 216 5.57 -13.58 13.50
N VAL A 217 4.66 -13.21 12.60
CA VAL A 217 3.32 -13.84 12.49
C VAL A 217 3.36 -15.28 11.99
N PHE A 218 4.49 -15.72 11.42
CA PHE A 218 4.72 -17.10 10.97
C PHE A 218 5.42 -17.96 12.02
N ALA A 219 5.83 -17.39 13.16
CA ALA A 219 6.46 -18.16 14.21
C ALA A 219 5.51 -19.22 14.79
N GLN A 220 6.01 -20.43 15.05
CA GLN A 220 5.22 -21.55 15.58
C GLN A 220 4.49 -21.25 16.89
N ASN A 221 5.01 -20.32 17.69
CA ASN A 221 4.48 -19.92 18.99
C ASN A 221 3.76 -18.55 18.95
N TYR A 222 3.45 -18.03 17.75
CA TYR A 222 2.73 -16.77 17.66
C TYR A 222 1.37 -16.86 18.34
N ASN A 223 1.17 -16.01 19.34
CA ASN A 223 -0.09 -15.97 20.11
C ASN A 223 -0.68 -14.56 20.02
N ALA A 224 -1.88 -14.45 19.43
CA ALA A 224 -2.60 -13.20 19.24
C ALA A 224 -2.85 -12.41 20.54
N SER A 225 -2.83 -13.05 21.70
CA SER A 225 -2.98 -12.35 22.99
C SER A 225 -1.79 -11.43 23.33
N GLN A 226 -0.67 -11.57 22.62
CA GLN A 226 0.50 -10.70 22.75
C GLN A 226 0.52 -9.53 21.76
N ALA A 227 -0.30 -9.59 20.71
CA ALA A 227 -0.36 -8.54 19.70
C ALA A 227 -1.20 -7.30 20.13
N SER A 228 -1.89 -7.37 21.27
CA SER A 228 -2.84 -6.35 21.73
C SER A 228 -2.39 -5.57 22.98
N THR A 229 -1.15 -5.68 23.39
CA THR A 229 -0.55 -4.85 24.44
C THR A 229 0.43 -3.86 23.84
#